data_a6ec4d5cfc05d012181bf5475ceac9cf
#
_entry.id   a6ec4d5cfc05d012181bf5475ceac9cf
#
_cell.length_a   1.000
_cell.length_b   1.000
_cell.length_c   1.000
_cell.angle_alpha   90.00
_cell.angle_beta   90.00
_cell.angle_gamma   90.00
#
_symmetry.space_group_name_H-M   'P 1'
#
loop_
_entity.id
_entity.type
_entity.pdbx_description
1 polymer ?
#
loop_
_entity_poly.entity_id
_entity_poly.type
_entity_poly.pdbx_seq_one_letter_code
_entity_poly.pdbx_strand_id
1 'polypeptide(L)'
;MTTAAPSPAPTPSSREQPYVLGTGSDEAFRLGLQHRLWSNSAFDLWLRAGLQPGMRALDLGCGPGHASLDIAQIVGAQGRVVGVDESAGFLKQLGQESEARKLHNIDRVLGDAQKLDHCLPSPATDDYFDVAYTRWVFCFVASPDEVVKGIRRVLRPGGKLLVQDYFNYEFGITLAPRRECFAKAIKAVGQSWRARGGNPDIMGELPRLLKRHGFEIEHMDVKQRIARPNTSMWHWPWTFFNSFLPKLVESGFLSQTDCDGALKEMAEVINDDGAFMLLPPVFELIAVKS
;
A
#
# COMPACT_ATOMS: atom_id res chain seq x y z
N MET A 1 16.20 -21.39 53.59
CA MET A 1 15.02 -21.06 52.76
C MET A 1 15.25 -19.68 52.14
N THR A 2 15.77 -19.68 50.93
CA THR A 2 16.10 -18.46 50.19
C THR A 2 14.94 -18.16 49.27
N THR A 3 14.19 -17.11 49.54
CA THR A 3 13.08 -16.64 48.69
C THR A 3 13.66 -15.94 47.50
N ALA A 4 13.38 -16.50 46.29
CA ALA A 4 13.70 -15.87 45.02
C ALA A 4 12.80 -14.66 44.79
N ALA A 5 13.41 -13.54 44.38
CA ALA A 5 12.70 -12.32 44.00
C ALA A 5 11.84 -12.55 42.71
N PRO A 6 10.68 -11.91 42.60
CA PRO A 6 9.86 -12.04 41.42
C PRO A 6 10.51 -11.37 40.20
N SER A 7 10.44 -12.04 39.06
CA SER A 7 10.87 -11.57 37.74
C SER A 7 10.15 -10.26 37.36
N PRO A 8 10.83 -9.27 36.77
CA PRO A 8 10.16 -8.03 36.35
C PRO A 8 9.14 -8.30 35.26
N ALA A 9 7.99 -7.64 35.35
CA ALA A 9 6.95 -7.66 34.36
C ALA A 9 7.47 -7.18 32.99
N PRO A 10 6.97 -7.74 31.86
CA PRO A 10 7.42 -7.29 30.55
C PRO A 10 7.04 -5.83 30.32
N THR A 11 8.00 -5.05 29.87
CA THR A 11 7.83 -3.66 29.43
C THR A 11 6.80 -3.60 28.31
N PRO A 12 5.82 -2.67 28.32
CA PRO A 12 4.87 -2.53 27.25
C PRO A 12 5.60 -2.19 25.94
N SER A 13 5.46 -3.08 24.96
CA SER A 13 5.92 -2.90 23.60
C SER A 13 5.36 -1.60 23.02
N SER A 14 6.18 -0.93 22.21
CA SER A 14 5.88 0.24 21.39
C SER A 14 4.42 0.31 20.98
N ARG A 15 3.74 1.42 21.32
CA ARG A 15 2.36 1.69 20.89
C ARG A 15 2.29 1.54 19.38
N GLU A 16 1.48 0.61 18.89
CA GLU A 16 1.06 0.56 17.49
C GLU A 16 0.61 1.96 17.09
N GLN A 17 1.26 2.55 16.10
CA GLN A 17 0.73 3.77 15.51
C GLN A 17 -0.53 3.37 14.75
N PRO A 18 -1.70 3.97 15.04
CA PRO A 18 -2.92 3.59 14.34
C PRO A 18 -2.75 3.87 12.85
N TYR A 19 -3.04 2.88 12.01
CA TYR A 19 -3.06 3.03 10.56
C TYR A 19 -3.86 4.28 10.17
N VAL A 20 -3.28 5.13 9.33
CA VAL A 20 -3.77 6.49 9.02
C VAL A 20 -5.24 6.52 8.59
N LEU A 21 -5.71 5.47 7.91
CA LEU A 21 -7.07 5.36 7.40
C LEU A 21 -7.99 4.55 8.33
N GLY A 22 -7.43 3.84 9.34
CA GLY A 22 -8.15 2.93 10.22
C GLY A 22 -8.20 1.51 9.67
N THR A 23 -8.58 0.53 10.51
CA THR A 23 -8.61 -0.90 10.17
C THR A 23 -9.99 -1.53 10.34
N GLY A 24 -11.05 -0.71 10.36
CA GLY A 24 -12.44 -1.14 10.50
C GLY A 24 -13.01 -1.82 9.24
N SER A 25 -14.25 -2.31 9.35
CA SER A 25 -14.98 -2.97 8.26
C SER A 25 -15.11 -2.08 7.01
N ASP A 26 -15.32 -0.78 7.20
CA ASP A 26 -15.49 0.17 6.10
C ASP A 26 -14.18 0.36 5.32
N GLU A 27 -13.05 0.39 6.03
CA GLU A 27 -11.74 0.46 5.39
C GLU A 27 -11.41 -0.84 4.63
N ALA A 28 -11.72 -1.99 5.18
CA ALA A 28 -11.55 -3.27 4.49
C ALA A 28 -12.40 -3.33 3.20
N PHE A 29 -13.65 -2.84 3.26
CA PHE A 29 -14.50 -2.73 2.08
C PHE A 29 -13.90 -1.79 1.03
N ARG A 30 -13.44 -0.60 1.46
CA ARG A 30 -12.79 0.37 0.57
C ARG A 30 -11.55 -0.20 -0.09
N LEU A 31 -10.70 -0.93 0.66
CA LEU A 31 -9.51 -1.59 0.11
C LEU A 31 -9.87 -2.70 -0.87
N GLY A 32 -10.97 -3.43 -0.64
CA GLY A 32 -11.49 -4.42 -1.57
C GLY A 32 -11.95 -3.80 -2.89
N LEU A 33 -12.68 -2.68 -2.83
CA LEU A 33 -13.06 -1.90 -4.03
C LEU A 33 -11.82 -1.38 -4.76
N GLN A 34 -10.89 -0.78 -4.04
CA GLN A 34 -9.63 -0.28 -4.58
C GLN A 34 -8.87 -1.39 -5.32
N HIS A 35 -8.73 -2.56 -4.69
CA HIS A 35 -8.06 -3.68 -5.32
C HIS A 35 -8.74 -4.09 -6.63
N ARG A 36 -10.07 -4.27 -6.64
CA ARG A 36 -10.82 -4.62 -7.86
C ARG A 36 -10.62 -3.63 -9.00
N LEU A 37 -10.66 -2.34 -8.68
CA LEU A 37 -10.50 -1.29 -9.68
C LEU A 37 -9.08 -1.23 -10.25
N TRP A 38 -8.07 -1.57 -9.46
CA TRP A 38 -6.65 -1.51 -9.84
C TRP A 38 -6.04 -2.88 -10.16
N SER A 39 -6.81 -3.98 -10.05
CA SER A 39 -6.30 -5.34 -10.26
C SER A 39 -5.65 -5.51 -11.64
N ASN A 40 -6.27 -5.02 -12.72
CA ASN A 40 -5.72 -5.16 -14.07
C ASN A 40 -4.27 -4.65 -14.16
N SER A 41 -3.98 -3.47 -13.57
CA SER A 41 -2.62 -2.95 -13.62
C SER A 41 -1.66 -3.76 -12.74
N ALA A 42 -2.13 -4.34 -11.63
CA ALA A 42 -1.34 -5.24 -10.81
C ALA A 42 -1.03 -6.55 -11.58
N PHE A 43 -2.04 -7.16 -12.21
CA PHE A 43 -1.85 -8.37 -13.02
C PHE A 43 -0.89 -8.13 -14.19
N ASP A 44 -1.03 -7.01 -14.92
CA ASP A 44 -0.13 -6.65 -16.00
C ASP A 44 1.32 -6.52 -15.51
N LEU A 45 1.52 -5.90 -14.34
CA LEU A 45 2.84 -5.77 -13.72
C LEU A 45 3.43 -7.12 -13.32
N TRP A 46 2.62 -8.00 -12.68
CA TRP A 46 3.05 -9.34 -12.28
C TRP A 46 3.40 -10.21 -13.48
N LEU A 47 2.58 -10.18 -14.54
CA LEU A 47 2.85 -10.91 -15.78
C LEU A 47 4.13 -10.42 -16.45
N ARG A 48 4.33 -9.11 -16.53
CA ARG A 48 5.56 -8.49 -17.07
C ARG A 48 6.79 -8.89 -16.25
N ALA A 49 6.67 -8.99 -14.94
CA ALA A 49 7.74 -9.45 -14.06
C ALA A 49 8.04 -10.94 -14.19
N GLY A 50 7.16 -11.71 -14.84
CA GLY A 50 7.29 -13.14 -15.01
C GLY A 50 6.83 -13.95 -13.81
N LEU A 51 5.86 -13.43 -13.01
CA LEU A 51 5.26 -14.20 -11.91
C LEU A 51 4.61 -15.47 -12.47
N GLN A 52 5.00 -16.65 -11.93
CA GLN A 52 4.59 -17.95 -12.46
C GLN A 52 4.44 -19.01 -11.37
N PRO A 53 3.81 -20.15 -11.66
CA PRO A 53 3.67 -21.25 -10.71
C PRO A 53 4.99 -21.70 -10.12
N GLY A 54 4.96 -22.03 -8.82
CA GLY A 54 6.13 -22.49 -8.05
C GLY A 54 6.96 -21.38 -7.42
N MET A 55 6.74 -20.11 -7.79
CA MET A 55 7.49 -18.98 -7.23
C MET A 55 7.13 -18.69 -5.77
N ARG A 56 8.11 -18.12 -5.06
CA ARG A 56 7.95 -17.57 -3.70
C ARG A 56 7.83 -16.07 -3.79
N ALA A 57 6.72 -15.53 -3.29
CA ALA A 57 6.43 -14.11 -3.35
C ALA A 57 6.28 -13.50 -1.93
N LEU A 58 6.85 -12.32 -1.75
CA LEU A 58 6.61 -11.45 -0.60
C LEU A 58 5.59 -10.37 -1.01
N ASP A 59 4.49 -10.26 -0.27
CA ASP A 59 3.54 -9.14 -0.38
C ASP A 59 3.72 -8.24 0.84
N LEU A 60 4.43 -7.14 0.67
CA LEU A 60 4.80 -6.23 1.75
C LEU A 60 3.79 -5.09 1.88
N GLY A 61 3.24 -4.92 3.09
CA GLY A 61 2.08 -4.06 3.33
C GLY A 61 0.83 -4.68 2.70
N CYS A 62 0.62 -5.98 2.92
CA CYS A 62 -0.42 -6.74 2.23
C CYS A 62 -1.85 -6.30 2.58
N GLY A 63 -2.04 -5.54 3.67
CA GLY A 63 -3.35 -5.15 4.16
C GLY A 63 -4.25 -6.37 4.40
N PRO A 64 -5.55 -6.33 4.02
CA PRO A 64 -6.45 -7.47 4.13
C PRO A 64 -6.16 -8.60 3.13
N GLY A 65 -5.06 -8.51 2.37
CA GLY A 65 -4.49 -9.60 1.59
C GLY A 65 -5.06 -9.79 0.19
N HIS A 66 -5.75 -8.80 -0.37
CA HIS A 66 -6.34 -8.97 -1.71
C HIS A 66 -5.31 -9.33 -2.78
N ALA A 67 -4.13 -8.69 -2.79
CA ALA A 67 -3.04 -9.04 -3.70
C ALA A 67 -2.41 -10.40 -3.34
N SER A 68 -2.21 -10.67 -2.05
CA SER A 68 -1.68 -11.96 -1.58
C SER A 68 -2.52 -13.14 -2.06
N LEU A 69 -3.86 -13.02 -2.02
CA LEU A 69 -4.79 -14.06 -2.47
C LEU A 69 -4.67 -14.32 -3.97
N ASP A 70 -4.57 -13.27 -4.79
CA ASP A 70 -4.41 -13.41 -6.23
C ASP A 70 -3.04 -13.96 -6.60
N ILE A 71 -1.97 -13.48 -5.97
CA ILE A 71 -0.61 -14.00 -6.14
C ILE A 71 -0.55 -15.48 -5.77
N ALA A 72 -1.19 -15.88 -4.65
CA ALA A 72 -1.21 -17.27 -4.20
C ALA A 72 -1.88 -18.22 -5.21
N GLN A 73 -2.92 -17.75 -5.91
CA GLN A 73 -3.54 -18.52 -7.00
C GLN A 73 -2.61 -18.65 -8.20
N ILE A 74 -1.88 -17.58 -8.56
CA ILE A 74 -0.94 -17.58 -9.69
C ILE A 74 0.23 -18.52 -9.41
N VAL A 75 0.85 -18.42 -8.23
CA VAL A 75 2.01 -19.26 -7.90
C VAL A 75 1.62 -20.71 -7.58
N GLY A 76 0.34 -20.96 -7.30
CA GLY A 76 -0.21 -22.31 -7.08
C GLY A 76 0.34 -23.02 -5.86
N ALA A 77 -0.07 -24.28 -5.69
CA ALA A 77 0.23 -25.07 -4.48
C ALA A 77 1.73 -25.38 -4.28
N GLN A 78 2.54 -25.28 -5.30
CA GLN A 78 4.01 -25.47 -5.24
C GLN A 78 4.74 -24.16 -4.93
N GLY A 79 4.07 -23.00 -5.08
CA GLY A 79 4.58 -21.70 -4.70
C GLY A 79 4.17 -21.32 -3.28
N ARG A 80 4.69 -20.19 -2.81
CA ARG A 80 4.38 -19.67 -1.48
C ARG A 80 4.25 -18.16 -1.50
N VAL A 81 3.32 -17.61 -0.74
CA VAL A 81 3.18 -16.17 -0.51
C VAL A 81 3.41 -15.89 0.97
N VAL A 82 4.19 -14.87 1.28
CA VAL A 82 4.29 -14.33 2.63
C VAL A 82 3.74 -12.92 2.61
N GLY A 83 2.61 -12.71 3.27
CA GLY A 83 2.01 -11.40 3.48
C GLY A 83 2.52 -10.78 4.79
N VAL A 84 3.14 -9.61 4.70
CA VAL A 84 3.61 -8.84 5.86
C VAL A 84 2.78 -7.57 5.99
N ASP A 85 2.23 -7.33 7.18
CA ASP A 85 1.49 -6.09 7.50
C ASP A 85 1.63 -5.76 8.99
N GLU A 86 1.53 -4.49 9.35
CA GLU A 86 1.55 -4.04 10.76
C GLU A 86 0.20 -4.21 11.45
N SER A 87 -0.89 -4.45 10.70
CA SER A 87 -2.23 -4.61 11.22
C SER A 87 -2.58 -6.08 11.47
N ALA A 88 -2.61 -6.49 12.74
CA ALA A 88 -3.11 -7.82 13.12
C ALA A 88 -4.56 -8.07 12.66
N GLY A 89 -5.39 -7.01 12.60
CA GLY A 89 -6.76 -7.07 12.11
C GLY A 89 -6.84 -7.44 10.62
N PHE A 90 -6.02 -6.83 9.78
CA PHE A 90 -5.93 -7.16 8.36
C PHE A 90 -5.38 -8.57 8.13
N LEU A 91 -4.34 -8.96 8.86
CA LEU A 91 -3.80 -10.32 8.76
C LEU A 91 -4.81 -11.39 9.19
N LYS A 92 -5.67 -11.08 10.17
CA LYS A 92 -6.79 -11.96 10.53
C LYS A 92 -7.77 -12.12 9.38
N GLN A 93 -8.13 -11.03 8.69
CA GLN A 93 -9.00 -11.07 7.52
C GLN A 93 -8.38 -11.87 6.37
N LEU A 94 -7.09 -11.65 6.07
CA LEU A 94 -6.35 -12.46 5.09
C LEU A 94 -6.43 -13.96 5.43
N GLY A 95 -6.29 -14.33 6.72
CA GLY A 95 -6.42 -15.71 7.15
C GLY A 95 -7.81 -16.30 6.89
N GLN A 96 -8.86 -15.56 7.23
CA GLN A 96 -10.24 -15.99 7.00
C GLN A 96 -10.54 -16.17 5.50
N GLU A 97 -10.09 -15.22 4.66
CA GLU A 97 -10.27 -15.29 3.21
C GLU A 97 -9.45 -16.44 2.57
N SER A 98 -8.21 -16.66 3.02
CA SER A 98 -7.39 -17.77 2.53
C SER A 98 -7.99 -19.12 2.83
N GLU A 99 -8.52 -19.32 4.05
CA GLU A 99 -9.23 -20.53 4.45
C GLU A 99 -10.51 -20.75 3.63
N ALA A 100 -11.34 -19.69 3.46
CA ALA A 100 -12.56 -19.74 2.67
C ALA A 100 -12.30 -20.14 1.21
N ARG A 101 -11.16 -19.70 0.65
CA ARG A 101 -10.72 -20.00 -0.73
C ARG A 101 -9.86 -21.26 -0.83
N LYS A 102 -9.60 -21.95 0.29
CA LYS A 102 -8.73 -23.13 0.36
C LYS A 102 -7.30 -22.90 -0.17
N LEU A 103 -6.78 -21.70 0.06
CA LEU A 103 -5.41 -21.32 -0.27
C LEU A 103 -4.52 -21.60 0.95
N HIS A 104 -3.74 -22.69 0.89
CA HIS A 104 -2.89 -23.15 1.98
C HIS A 104 -1.42 -22.73 1.83
N ASN A 105 -1.13 -21.95 0.81
CA ASN A 105 0.21 -21.48 0.45
C ASN A 105 0.47 -20.01 0.82
N ILE A 106 -0.28 -19.47 1.80
CA ILE A 106 -0.12 -18.10 2.30
C ILE A 106 0.28 -18.12 3.76
N ASP A 107 1.42 -17.51 4.08
CA ASP A 107 1.84 -17.21 5.45
C ASP A 107 1.57 -15.73 5.75
N ARG A 108 1.24 -15.47 7.01
CA ARG A 108 0.92 -14.14 7.50
C ARG A 108 1.92 -13.75 8.59
N VAL A 109 2.57 -12.61 8.41
CA VAL A 109 3.60 -12.13 9.32
C VAL A 109 3.24 -10.73 9.82
N LEU A 110 3.06 -10.60 11.11
CA LEU A 110 2.89 -9.30 11.74
C LEU A 110 4.25 -8.60 11.81
N GLY A 111 4.38 -7.45 11.16
CA GLY A 111 5.65 -6.75 11.13
C GLY A 111 5.60 -5.40 10.46
N ASP A 112 6.56 -4.55 10.83
CA ASP A 112 6.82 -3.25 10.23
C ASP A 112 7.67 -3.42 8.97
N ALA A 113 7.22 -2.89 7.84
CA ALA A 113 7.95 -2.92 6.57
C ALA A 113 9.37 -2.34 6.67
N GLN A 114 9.59 -1.41 7.60
CA GLN A 114 10.88 -0.77 7.85
C GLN A 114 11.82 -1.60 8.73
N LYS A 115 11.32 -2.72 9.27
CA LYS A 115 12.04 -3.61 10.21
C LYS A 115 11.88 -5.07 9.81
N LEU A 116 12.01 -5.36 8.51
CA LEU A 116 11.85 -6.72 7.99
C LEU A 116 12.80 -7.75 8.60
N ASP A 117 13.95 -7.33 9.11
CA ASP A 117 14.89 -8.17 9.83
C ASP A 117 14.36 -8.70 11.17
N HIS A 118 13.41 -8.01 11.78
CA HIS A 118 12.79 -8.42 13.03
C HIS A 118 11.68 -9.46 12.83
N CYS A 119 11.02 -9.46 11.69
CA CYS A 119 9.86 -10.32 11.43
C CYS A 119 10.12 -11.40 10.37
N LEU A 120 11.07 -11.17 9.47
CA LEU A 120 11.53 -12.15 8.50
C LEU A 120 13.01 -12.47 8.77
N PRO A 121 13.33 -13.66 9.31
CA PRO A 121 14.71 -14.07 9.51
C PRO A 121 15.45 -14.08 8.17
N SER A 122 16.79 -13.97 8.23
CA SER A 122 17.59 -14.15 7.01
C SER A 122 17.30 -15.53 6.44
N PRO A 123 16.94 -15.63 5.14
CA PRO A 123 16.62 -16.91 4.55
C PRO A 123 17.78 -17.88 4.71
N ALA A 124 17.50 -19.13 5.05
CA ALA A 124 18.42 -20.24 4.78
C ALA A 124 18.64 -20.33 3.26
N THR A 125 19.70 -20.97 2.83
CA THR A 125 20.24 -20.91 1.45
C THR A 125 19.23 -21.08 0.31
N ASP A 126 18.03 -21.63 0.57
CA ASP A 126 17.02 -21.88 -0.47
C ASP A 126 15.68 -21.19 -0.21
N ASP A 127 15.59 -20.33 0.81
CA ASP A 127 14.34 -19.73 1.28
C ASP A 127 14.11 -18.28 0.80
N TYR A 128 14.89 -17.83 -0.19
CA TYR A 128 14.74 -16.49 -0.76
C TYR A 128 13.48 -16.35 -1.59
N PHE A 129 12.97 -15.10 -1.67
CA PHE A 129 11.85 -14.77 -2.54
C PHE A 129 12.34 -14.53 -3.98
N ASP A 130 11.53 -15.01 -4.94
CA ASP A 130 11.70 -14.71 -6.37
C ASP A 130 11.22 -13.29 -6.66
N VAL A 131 10.12 -12.90 -6.02
CA VAL A 131 9.44 -11.63 -6.21
C VAL A 131 9.05 -11.02 -4.87
N ALA A 132 9.27 -9.72 -4.70
CA ALA A 132 8.65 -8.89 -3.67
C ALA A 132 7.70 -7.90 -4.35
N TYR A 133 6.50 -7.80 -3.87
CA TYR A 133 5.48 -6.86 -4.35
C TYR A 133 5.09 -5.89 -3.24
N THR A 134 4.89 -4.64 -3.60
CA THR A 134 4.37 -3.61 -2.69
C THR A 134 3.53 -2.60 -3.46
N ARG A 135 2.37 -2.24 -2.88
CA ARG A 135 1.46 -1.25 -3.47
C ARG A 135 0.96 -0.28 -2.42
N TRP A 136 1.24 1.02 -2.65
CA TRP A 136 0.90 2.10 -1.71
C TRP A 136 1.45 1.87 -0.30
N VAL A 137 2.71 1.53 -0.21
CA VAL A 137 3.44 1.34 1.05
C VAL A 137 4.54 2.37 1.20
N PHE A 138 5.36 2.55 0.16
CA PHE A 138 6.48 3.47 0.23
C PHE A 138 6.07 4.93 0.47
N CYS A 139 4.87 5.33 0.03
CA CYS A 139 4.33 6.67 0.31
C CYS A 139 4.00 6.92 1.78
N PHE A 140 3.89 5.88 2.61
CA PHE A 140 3.57 6.00 4.04
C PHE A 140 4.74 5.78 4.98
N VAL A 141 5.84 5.17 4.53
CA VAL A 141 6.98 4.85 5.40
C VAL A 141 7.90 6.05 5.58
N ALA A 142 8.42 6.22 6.81
CA ALA A 142 9.35 7.28 7.13
C ALA A 142 10.79 6.97 6.68
N SER A 143 11.13 5.69 6.55
CA SER A 143 12.47 5.21 6.19
C SER A 143 12.43 4.26 5.00
N PRO A 144 12.18 4.75 3.76
CA PRO A 144 12.15 3.92 2.57
C PRO A 144 13.48 3.19 2.31
N ASP A 145 14.59 3.74 2.80
CA ASP A 145 15.92 3.11 2.73
C ASP A 145 15.96 1.77 3.50
N GLU A 146 15.39 1.72 4.70
CA GLU A 146 15.33 0.48 5.49
C GLU A 146 14.40 -0.56 4.85
N VAL A 147 13.31 -0.13 4.23
CA VAL A 147 12.43 -1.03 3.46
C VAL A 147 13.18 -1.66 2.29
N VAL A 148 13.91 -0.85 1.51
CA VAL A 148 14.71 -1.35 0.38
C VAL A 148 15.80 -2.31 0.83
N LYS A 149 16.51 -2.01 1.92
CA LYS A 149 17.53 -2.92 2.52
C LYS A 149 16.90 -4.25 2.93
N GLY A 150 15.76 -4.18 3.63
CA GLY A 150 15.04 -5.37 4.08
C GLY A 150 14.61 -6.25 2.91
N ILE A 151 14.00 -5.67 1.88
CA ILE A 151 13.59 -6.38 0.66
C ILE A 151 14.81 -7.00 -0.05
N ARG A 152 15.89 -6.22 -0.21
CA ARG A 152 17.11 -6.72 -0.84
C ARG A 152 17.68 -7.95 -0.12
N ARG A 153 17.63 -7.96 1.20
CA ARG A 153 18.13 -9.08 2.02
C ARG A 153 17.36 -10.37 1.75
N VAL A 154 16.05 -10.30 1.56
CA VAL A 154 15.19 -11.48 1.41
C VAL A 154 14.97 -11.91 -0.04
N LEU A 155 15.26 -11.08 -1.03
CA LEU A 155 15.23 -11.46 -2.45
C LEU A 155 16.47 -12.27 -2.83
N ARG A 156 16.31 -13.29 -3.68
CA ARG A 156 17.45 -13.99 -4.29
C ARG A 156 18.20 -13.08 -5.28
N PRO A 157 19.44 -13.40 -5.65
CA PRO A 157 20.08 -12.76 -6.82
C PRO A 157 19.20 -12.94 -8.07
N GLY A 158 19.02 -11.87 -8.84
CA GLY A 158 18.06 -11.84 -9.97
C GLY A 158 16.59 -11.82 -9.57
N GLY A 159 16.26 -11.81 -8.26
CA GLY A 159 14.89 -11.62 -7.78
C GLY A 159 14.39 -10.21 -8.04
N LYS A 160 13.07 -10.04 -8.15
CA LYS A 160 12.46 -8.80 -8.60
C LYS A 160 11.65 -8.11 -7.49
N LEU A 161 11.83 -6.80 -7.37
CA LEU A 161 10.96 -5.93 -6.59
C LEU A 161 9.98 -5.22 -7.55
N LEU A 162 8.69 -5.35 -7.28
CA LEU A 162 7.61 -4.72 -8.00
C LEU A 162 6.95 -3.68 -7.10
N VAL A 163 6.84 -2.48 -7.60
CA VAL A 163 6.28 -1.35 -6.85
C VAL A 163 5.16 -0.68 -7.64
N GLN A 164 4.04 -0.40 -6.97
CA GLN A 164 3.01 0.51 -7.43
C GLN A 164 2.82 1.59 -6.36
N ASP A 165 3.21 2.83 -6.66
CA ASP A 165 3.12 3.93 -5.70
C ASP A 165 3.00 5.29 -6.40
N TYR A 166 2.92 6.37 -5.65
CA TYR A 166 2.57 7.70 -6.16
C TYR A 166 3.79 8.56 -6.53
N PHE A 167 3.57 9.38 -7.54
CA PHE A 167 4.36 10.56 -7.82
C PHE A 167 3.46 11.66 -8.37
N ASN A 168 3.76 12.91 -8.03
CA ASN A 168 2.96 14.07 -8.42
C ASN A 168 1.51 14.00 -7.87
N TYR A 169 1.37 13.50 -6.62
CA TYR A 169 0.07 13.24 -6.01
C TYR A 169 -0.80 14.49 -5.97
N GLU A 170 -0.27 15.61 -5.42
CA GLU A 170 -1.06 16.82 -5.18
C GLU A 170 -1.46 17.54 -6.47
N PHE A 171 -0.61 17.51 -7.50
CA PHE A 171 -0.89 18.17 -8.77
C PHE A 171 -1.53 17.21 -9.79
N GLY A 172 -1.39 15.93 -9.58
CA GLY A 172 -1.94 14.87 -10.44
C GLY A 172 -3.44 14.64 -10.24
N ILE A 173 -3.97 14.98 -9.06
CA ILE A 173 -5.40 14.83 -8.76
C ILE A 173 -6.11 16.15 -9.05
N THR A 174 -7.13 16.12 -9.89
CA THR A 174 -7.90 17.31 -10.24
C THR A 174 -9.35 16.98 -10.54
N LEU A 175 -10.27 17.72 -9.95
CA LEU A 175 -11.69 17.70 -10.31
C LEU A 175 -11.92 18.63 -11.52
N ALA A 176 -12.65 18.18 -12.50
CA ALA A 176 -13.05 18.95 -13.67
C ALA A 176 -14.59 19.08 -13.74
N PRO A 177 -15.13 20.30 -13.79
CA PRO A 177 -14.43 21.60 -13.73
C PRO A 177 -13.61 21.78 -12.45
N ARG A 178 -12.51 22.53 -12.50
CA ARG A 178 -11.65 22.78 -11.34
C ARG A 178 -12.43 23.39 -10.18
N ARG A 179 -12.14 22.95 -8.97
CA ARG A 179 -12.79 23.34 -7.73
C ARG A 179 -11.74 23.72 -6.68
N GLU A 180 -11.98 24.82 -5.98
CA GLU A 180 -10.98 25.40 -5.07
C GLU A 180 -10.87 24.64 -3.76
N CYS A 181 -11.99 24.31 -3.11
CA CYS A 181 -11.96 23.58 -1.84
C CYS A 181 -11.41 22.17 -2.03
N PHE A 182 -11.76 21.52 -3.15
CA PHE A 182 -11.19 20.22 -3.50
C PHE A 182 -9.67 20.30 -3.68
N ALA A 183 -9.14 21.31 -4.36
CA ALA A 183 -7.70 21.49 -4.52
C ALA A 183 -6.98 21.71 -3.18
N LYS A 184 -7.58 22.48 -2.25
CA LYS A 184 -7.07 22.65 -0.88
C LYS A 184 -7.08 21.31 -0.11
N ALA A 185 -8.15 20.53 -0.25
CA ALA A 185 -8.26 19.21 0.38
C ALA A 185 -7.16 18.26 -0.10
N ILE A 186 -6.86 18.19 -1.41
CA ILE A 186 -5.76 17.37 -1.94
C ILE A 186 -4.42 17.78 -1.35
N LYS A 187 -4.16 19.08 -1.26
CA LYS A 187 -2.93 19.60 -0.64
C LYS A 187 -2.83 19.20 0.83
N ALA A 188 -3.93 19.27 1.58
CA ALA A 188 -3.99 18.88 2.98
C ALA A 188 -3.70 17.37 3.17
N VAL A 189 -4.18 16.51 2.26
CA VAL A 189 -3.84 15.08 2.25
C VAL A 189 -2.32 14.89 2.17
N GLY A 190 -1.66 15.48 1.18
CA GLY A 190 -0.21 15.37 1.01
C GLY A 190 0.57 15.91 2.21
N GLN A 191 0.14 17.04 2.77
CA GLN A 191 0.75 17.62 3.98
C GLN A 191 0.62 16.67 5.18
N SER A 192 -0.54 16.04 5.37
CA SER A 192 -0.77 15.12 6.48
C SER A 192 0.12 13.88 6.40
N TRP A 193 0.39 13.37 5.20
CA TRP A 193 1.29 12.23 5.01
C TRP A 193 2.75 12.63 5.30
N ARG A 194 3.21 13.77 4.79
CA ARG A 194 4.56 14.28 5.08
C ARG A 194 4.79 14.56 6.57
N ALA A 195 3.80 15.06 7.27
CA ALA A 195 3.89 15.31 8.71
C ALA A 195 4.08 14.01 9.53
N ARG A 196 3.73 12.86 8.96
CA ARG A 196 3.95 11.52 9.56
C ARG A 196 5.22 10.82 9.04
N GLY A 197 6.05 11.52 8.27
CA GLY A 197 7.26 10.98 7.68
C GLY A 197 7.06 10.31 6.31
N GLY A 198 5.83 10.18 5.81
CA GLY A 198 5.56 9.65 4.49
C GLY A 198 5.92 10.63 3.36
N ASN A 199 5.95 10.13 2.14
CA ASN A 199 6.21 10.94 0.95
C ASN A 199 5.22 10.58 -0.18
N PRO A 200 4.18 11.40 -0.44
CA PRO A 200 3.22 11.16 -1.53
C PRO A 200 3.83 11.24 -2.93
N ASP A 201 5.11 11.61 -3.03
CA ASP A 201 5.86 11.71 -4.29
C ASP A 201 7.05 10.74 -4.31
N ILE A 202 6.99 9.67 -3.54
CA ILE A 202 8.10 8.74 -3.31
C ILE A 202 8.70 8.15 -4.58
N MET A 203 7.89 7.95 -5.63
CA MET A 203 8.39 7.41 -6.89
C MET A 203 9.35 8.37 -7.62
N GLY A 204 9.42 9.64 -7.23
CA GLY A 204 10.44 10.58 -7.71
C GLY A 204 11.85 10.29 -7.13
N GLU A 205 11.93 9.60 -6.00
CA GLU A 205 13.18 9.30 -5.29
C GLU A 205 13.54 7.80 -5.33
N LEU A 206 12.53 6.94 -5.30
CA LEU A 206 12.70 5.50 -5.16
C LEU A 206 13.62 4.86 -6.23
N PRO A 207 13.57 5.22 -7.52
CA PRO A 207 14.48 4.65 -8.51
C PRO A 207 15.96 4.90 -8.20
N ARG A 208 16.30 6.10 -7.68
CA ARG A 208 17.67 6.42 -7.27
C ARG A 208 18.08 5.64 -6.02
N LEU A 209 17.14 5.49 -5.08
CA LEU A 209 17.35 4.70 -3.87
C LEU A 209 17.63 3.24 -4.22
N LEU A 210 16.82 2.63 -5.07
CA LEU A 210 16.98 1.26 -5.52
C LEU A 210 18.34 1.04 -6.19
N LYS A 211 18.77 1.95 -7.08
CA LYS A 211 20.09 1.87 -7.71
C LYS A 211 21.23 1.90 -6.69
N ARG A 212 21.15 2.75 -5.65
CA ARG A 212 22.16 2.79 -4.57
C ARG A 212 22.27 1.47 -3.81
N HIS A 213 21.17 0.71 -3.75
CA HIS A 213 21.12 -0.61 -3.11
C HIS A 213 21.33 -1.78 -4.07
N GLY A 214 21.91 -1.55 -5.27
CA GLY A 214 22.24 -2.64 -6.19
C GLY A 214 21.00 -3.28 -6.81
N PHE A 215 20.02 -2.48 -7.18
CA PHE A 215 18.92 -2.87 -8.05
C PHE A 215 19.07 -2.21 -9.41
N GLU A 216 18.74 -2.93 -10.46
CA GLU A 216 18.61 -2.40 -11.82
C GLU A 216 17.15 -2.21 -12.16
N ILE A 217 16.79 -1.04 -12.71
CA ILE A 217 15.40 -0.76 -13.12
C ILE A 217 15.17 -1.41 -14.48
N GLU A 218 14.35 -2.45 -14.50
CA GLU A 218 13.97 -3.17 -15.72
C GLU A 218 12.76 -2.52 -16.42
N HIS A 219 11.83 -1.96 -15.65
CA HIS A 219 10.61 -1.37 -16.16
C HIS A 219 10.16 -0.20 -15.28
N MET A 220 9.63 0.83 -15.93
CA MET A 220 8.95 1.93 -15.26
C MET A 220 7.86 2.50 -16.18
N ASP A 221 6.64 2.64 -15.66
CA ASP A 221 5.49 3.17 -16.38
C ASP A 221 4.58 3.93 -15.43
N VAL A 222 3.57 4.61 -15.94
CA VAL A 222 2.58 5.34 -15.14
C VAL A 222 1.16 4.98 -15.60
N LYS A 223 0.30 4.72 -14.63
CA LYS A 223 -1.14 4.53 -14.84
C LYS A 223 -1.88 5.70 -14.21
N GLN A 224 -2.43 6.56 -15.04
CA GLN A 224 -3.31 7.63 -14.59
C GLN A 224 -4.70 7.43 -15.19
N ARG A 225 -5.71 7.46 -14.33
CA ARG A 225 -7.10 7.14 -14.69
C ARG A 225 -8.01 8.33 -14.52
N ILE A 226 -9.14 8.27 -15.18
CA ILE A 226 -10.24 9.22 -15.06
C ILE A 226 -11.39 8.52 -14.35
N ALA A 227 -11.91 9.16 -13.30
CA ALA A 227 -13.16 8.77 -12.65
C ALA A 227 -14.27 9.71 -13.11
N ARG A 228 -15.28 9.16 -13.77
CA ARG A 228 -16.51 9.91 -14.12
C ARG A 228 -17.57 9.66 -13.05
N PRO A 229 -18.38 10.66 -12.69
CA PRO A 229 -19.53 10.46 -11.81
C PRO A 229 -20.38 9.25 -12.23
N ASN A 230 -21.03 8.62 -11.28
CA ASN A 230 -21.88 7.45 -11.47
C ASN A 230 -21.19 6.20 -12.09
N THR A 231 -19.86 6.15 -12.07
CA THR A 231 -19.09 4.95 -12.43
C THR A 231 -18.47 4.29 -11.21
N SER A 232 -18.14 3.00 -11.32
CA SER A 232 -17.42 2.27 -10.24
C SER A 232 -16.08 2.93 -9.87
N MET A 233 -15.40 3.55 -10.86
CA MET A 233 -14.14 4.26 -10.62
C MET A 233 -14.33 5.49 -9.74
N TRP A 234 -15.48 6.18 -9.81
CA TRP A 234 -15.80 7.32 -8.95
C TRP A 234 -15.92 6.94 -7.48
N HIS A 235 -16.39 5.73 -7.18
CA HIS A 235 -16.54 5.28 -5.80
C HIS A 235 -15.20 5.21 -5.05
N TRP A 236 -14.09 5.00 -5.74
CA TRP A 236 -12.78 4.94 -5.08
C TRP A 236 -12.37 6.28 -4.45
N PRO A 237 -12.24 7.41 -5.18
CA PRO A 237 -11.97 8.71 -4.57
C PRO A 237 -13.12 9.18 -3.67
N TRP A 238 -14.37 8.89 -4.05
CA TRP A 238 -15.53 9.26 -3.25
C TRP A 238 -15.47 8.69 -1.83
N THR A 239 -15.28 7.39 -1.69
CA THR A 239 -15.19 6.74 -0.37
C THR A 239 -13.96 7.20 0.40
N PHE A 240 -12.82 7.38 -0.28
CA PHE A 240 -11.59 7.88 0.34
C PHE A 240 -11.79 9.28 0.93
N PHE A 241 -12.24 10.24 0.15
CA PHE A 241 -12.36 11.61 0.62
C PHE A 241 -13.45 11.77 1.69
N ASN A 242 -14.59 11.10 1.55
CA ASN A 242 -15.62 11.13 2.58
C ASN A 242 -15.16 10.57 3.93
N SER A 243 -14.28 9.56 3.94
CA SER A 243 -13.75 9.00 5.18
C SER A 243 -12.52 9.73 5.71
N PHE A 244 -11.71 10.34 4.85
CA PHE A 244 -10.42 10.88 5.24
C PHE A 244 -10.42 12.39 5.51
N LEU A 245 -11.18 13.20 4.75
CA LEU A 245 -11.20 14.65 4.97
C LEU A 245 -11.66 15.05 6.38
N PRO A 246 -12.68 14.43 7.01
CA PRO A 246 -13.01 14.72 8.40
C PRO A 246 -11.85 14.48 9.38
N LYS A 247 -11.05 13.43 9.16
CA LYS A 247 -9.85 13.15 9.98
C LYS A 247 -8.76 14.21 9.81
N LEU A 248 -8.68 14.85 8.63
CA LEU A 248 -7.79 16.00 8.43
C LEU A 248 -8.22 17.23 9.19
N VAL A 249 -9.54 17.41 9.38
CA VAL A 249 -10.08 18.48 10.25
C VAL A 249 -9.72 18.20 11.70
N GLU A 250 -9.98 17.00 12.20
CA GLU A 250 -9.64 16.58 13.57
C GLU A 250 -8.14 16.75 13.88
N SER A 251 -7.28 16.51 12.88
CA SER A 251 -5.82 16.64 13.00
C SER A 251 -5.26 18.02 12.63
N GLY A 252 -6.11 18.98 12.29
CA GLY A 252 -5.74 20.38 12.04
C GLY A 252 -5.07 20.66 10.69
N PHE A 253 -5.11 19.71 9.74
CA PHE A 253 -4.56 19.89 8.38
C PHE A 253 -5.53 20.57 7.42
N LEU A 254 -6.84 20.53 7.71
CA LEU A 254 -7.89 21.12 6.88
C LEU A 254 -8.88 21.86 7.75
N SER A 255 -9.38 23.01 7.29
CA SER A 255 -10.48 23.69 7.99
C SER A 255 -11.81 22.95 7.77
N GLN A 256 -12.75 23.05 8.73
CA GLN A 256 -14.09 22.49 8.54
C GLN A 256 -14.76 23.06 7.29
N THR A 257 -14.62 24.36 7.04
CA THR A 257 -15.19 25.06 5.87
C THR A 257 -14.65 24.49 4.56
N ASP A 258 -13.32 24.24 4.46
CA ASP A 258 -12.72 23.68 3.24
C ASP A 258 -13.09 22.20 3.09
N CYS A 259 -13.23 21.45 4.17
CA CYS A 259 -13.72 20.06 4.16
C CYS A 259 -15.14 19.99 3.60
N ASP A 260 -16.06 20.74 4.20
CA ASP A 260 -17.47 20.78 3.76
C ASP A 260 -17.58 21.27 2.31
N GLY A 261 -16.77 22.29 1.96
CA GLY A 261 -16.67 22.81 0.60
C GLY A 261 -16.21 21.74 -0.39
N ALA A 262 -15.15 20.99 -0.10
CA ALA A 262 -14.62 19.94 -0.97
C ALA A 262 -15.62 18.81 -1.19
N LEU A 263 -16.28 18.33 -0.12
CA LEU A 263 -17.30 17.29 -0.22
C LEU A 263 -18.52 17.77 -1.01
N LYS A 264 -18.93 19.04 -0.81
CA LYS A 264 -20.01 19.67 -1.57
C LYS A 264 -19.65 19.78 -3.06
N GLU A 265 -18.44 20.27 -3.39
CA GLU A 265 -17.95 20.37 -4.76
C GLU A 265 -17.92 19.01 -5.47
N MET A 266 -17.54 17.94 -4.77
CA MET A 266 -17.61 16.57 -5.28
C MET A 266 -19.06 16.09 -5.50
N ALA A 267 -19.98 16.47 -4.62
CA ALA A 267 -21.40 16.11 -4.73
C ALA A 267 -22.09 16.86 -5.87
N GLU A 268 -21.77 18.12 -6.09
CA GLU A 268 -22.35 18.96 -7.14
C GLU A 268 -22.07 18.41 -8.54
N VAL A 269 -20.89 17.84 -8.76
CA VAL A 269 -20.51 17.32 -10.07
C VAL A 269 -21.11 15.94 -10.38
N ILE A 270 -21.79 15.28 -9.43
CA ILE A 270 -22.38 13.95 -9.67
C ILE A 270 -23.41 13.95 -10.80
N ASN A 271 -24.13 15.06 -10.96
CA ASN A 271 -25.17 15.24 -11.97
C ASN A 271 -24.65 15.97 -13.24
N ASP A 272 -23.36 16.20 -13.35
CA ASP A 272 -22.73 16.82 -14.50
C ASP A 272 -22.07 15.75 -15.37
N ASP A 273 -22.67 15.42 -16.49
CA ASP A 273 -22.18 14.41 -17.42
C ASP A 273 -20.81 14.75 -18.06
N GLY A 274 -20.45 16.05 -18.05
CA GLY A 274 -19.17 16.54 -18.52
C GLY A 274 -18.06 16.50 -17.44
N ALA A 275 -18.43 16.28 -16.19
CA ALA A 275 -17.49 16.29 -15.09
C ALA A 275 -16.67 14.99 -15.03
N PHE A 276 -15.45 15.13 -14.49
CA PHE A 276 -14.59 13.99 -14.18
C PHE A 276 -13.57 14.36 -13.09
N MET A 277 -12.98 13.37 -12.47
CA MET A 277 -11.80 13.51 -11.66
C MET A 277 -10.62 12.82 -12.33
N LEU A 278 -9.53 13.55 -12.56
CA LEU A 278 -8.24 12.95 -12.86
C LEU A 278 -7.70 12.36 -11.56
N LEU A 279 -7.43 11.07 -11.54
CA LEU A 279 -6.96 10.35 -10.36
C LEU A 279 -5.45 10.51 -10.17
N PRO A 280 -4.90 10.20 -8.97
CA PRO A 280 -3.45 10.29 -8.78
C PRO A 280 -2.71 9.40 -9.78
N PRO A 281 -1.57 9.86 -10.32
CA PRO A 281 -0.70 9.00 -11.10
C PRO A 281 -0.12 7.89 -10.22
N VAL A 282 -0.35 6.65 -10.60
CA VAL A 282 0.26 5.47 -9.97
C VAL A 282 1.39 5.00 -10.87
N PHE A 283 2.60 5.12 -10.37
CA PHE A 283 3.80 4.65 -11.07
C PHE A 283 4.00 3.17 -10.80
N GLU A 284 4.37 2.45 -11.82
CA GLU A 284 4.72 1.03 -11.79
C GLU A 284 6.21 0.86 -12.07
N LEU A 285 6.86 0.04 -11.26
CA LEU A 285 8.30 -0.18 -11.37
C LEU A 285 8.62 -1.65 -11.14
N ILE A 286 9.52 -2.20 -11.97
CA ILE A 286 10.17 -3.49 -11.74
C ILE A 286 11.67 -3.21 -11.60
N ALA A 287 12.23 -3.65 -10.48
CA ALA A 287 13.66 -3.59 -10.21
C ALA A 287 14.22 -4.98 -9.94
N VAL A 288 15.35 -5.29 -10.54
CA VAL A 288 16.04 -6.59 -10.42
C VAL A 288 17.19 -6.45 -9.44
N LYS A 289 17.28 -7.35 -8.47
CA LYS A 289 18.43 -7.42 -7.56
C LYS A 289 19.66 -7.94 -8.31
N SER A 290 20.69 -7.11 -8.39
CA SER A 290 22.02 -7.51 -8.89
C SER A 290 22.71 -8.47 -7.94
#